data_aecc17e7c1f5818ce2a474bad2dded67
#
_entry.id   aecc17e7c1f5818ce2a474bad2dded67
#
_cell.length_a   1.000
_cell.length_b   1.000
_cell.length_c   1.000
_cell.angle_alpha   90.00
_cell.angle_beta   90.00
_cell.angle_gamma   90.00
#
_symmetry.space_group_name_H-M   'P 1'
#
loop_
_entity.id
_entity.type
_entity.pdbx_description
1 polymer ?
#
loop_
_entity_poly.entity_id
_entity_poly.type
_entity_poly.pdbx_seq_one_letter_code
_entity_poly.pdbx_strand_id
1 'polypeptide(L)'
;QEAMKYLAKKHPTVVCLCGSTKFKQAFIDANFRETMAGNIVLSVGFFSHADKEVLNVTEEQKKALDELHFQKIEACDEVLVLNVGGYIGWSTRNEINHAIQLRKRIRYLEPPAPLTC
;
A
#
# COMPACT_ATOMS: atom_id res chain seq x y z
N GLN A 1 -2.55 5.06 28.97
CA GLN A 1 -2.51 3.77 28.30
C GLN A 1 -2.56 3.96 26.81
N GLU A 2 -1.41 4.21 26.22
CA GLU A 2 -1.35 4.51 24.77
C GLU A 2 -1.85 3.33 23.92
N ALA A 3 -1.47 2.10 24.28
CA ALA A 3 -1.91 0.92 23.54
C ALA A 3 -3.43 0.76 23.62
N MET A 4 -4.01 1.05 24.78
CA MET A 4 -5.46 0.95 24.95
C MET A 4 -6.21 2.00 24.16
N LYS A 5 -5.63 3.18 23.97
CA LYS A 5 -6.23 4.22 23.14
C LYS A 5 -6.37 3.77 21.70
N TYR A 6 -5.35 3.09 21.16
CA TYR A 6 -5.43 2.59 19.78
C TYR A 6 -6.47 1.49 19.65
N LEU A 7 -6.47 0.55 20.59
CA LEU A 7 -7.40 -0.58 20.54
C LEU A 7 -8.85 -0.16 20.76
N ALA A 8 -9.07 0.97 21.43
CA ALA A 8 -10.41 1.46 21.71
C ALA A 8 -11.03 2.27 20.55
N LYS A 9 -10.31 2.44 19.46
CA LYS A 9 -10.80 3.20 18.30
C LYS A 9 -11.98 2.49 17.67
N LYS A 10 -13.15 3.14 17.62
CA LYS A 10 -14.36 2.51 17.10
C LYS A 10 -14.34 2.35 15.59
N HIS A 11 -13.79 3.33 14.89
CA HIS A 11 -13.73 3.31 13.43
C HIS A 11 -12.30 3.57 12.99
N PRO A 12 -11.43 2.54 13.10
CA PRO A 12 -10.06 2.70 12.68
C PRO A 12 -9.98 3.07 11.21
N THR A 13 -9.04 3.91 10.87
CA THR A 13 -8.76 4.22 9.48
C THR A 13 -8.20 2.98 8.80
N VAL A 14 -8.71 2.67 7.62
CA VAL A 14 -8.22 1.55 6.82
C VAL A 14 -7.24 2.12 5.81
N VAL A 15 -5.97 1.70 5.91
CA VAL A 15 -4.88 2.18 5.06
C VAL A 15 -4.45 1.06 4.13
N CYS A 16 -4.42 1.34 2.82
CA CYS A 16 -3.92 0.40 1.83
C CYS A 16 -2.52 0.81 1.40
N LEU A 17 -1.56 -0.10 1.53
CA LEU A 17 -0.19 0.15 1.12
C LEU A 17 -0.05 -0.14 -0.37
N CYS A 18 0.52 0.81 -1.10
CA CYS A 18 0.79 0.68 -2.53
C CYS A 18 2.25 1.00 -2.79
N GLY A 19 2.89 0.25 -3.66
CA GLY A 19 4.30 0.47 -3.97
C GLY A 19 4.88 -0.71 -4.72
N SER A 20 6.10 -0.57 -5.20
CA SER A 20 6.80 -1.67 -5.85
C SER A 20 7.10 -2.78 -4.85
N THR A 21 6.79 -4.02 -5.23
CA THR A 21 7.06 -5.17 -4.38
C THR A 21 8.56 -5.43 -4.16
N LYS A 22 9.43 -4.74 -4.90
CA LYS A 22 10.87 -4.83 -4.64
C LYS A 22 11.26 -4.16 -3.30
N PHE A 23 10.38 -3.31 -2.75
CA PHE A 23 10.64 -2.62 -1.49
C PHE A 23 10.00 -3.36 -0.32
N LYS A 24 10.31 -4.65 -0.19
CA LYS A 24 9.72 -5.51 0.84
C LYS A 24 9.84 -4.92 2.25
N GLN A 25 11.03 -4.40 2.59
CA GLN A 25 11.24 -3.87 3.94
C GLN A 25 10.37 -2.64 4.21
N ALA A 26 10.16 -1.80 3.21
CA ALA A 26 9.30 -0.63 3.36
C ALA A 26 7.85 -1.04 3.68
N PHE A 27 7.37 -2.12 3.06
CA PHE A 27 6.04 -2.65 3.37
C PHE A 27 5.97 -3.17 4.80
N ILE A 28 6.99 -3.89 5.24
CA ILE A 28 7.03 -4.43 6.61
C ILE A 28 7.02 -3.28 7.63
N ASP A 29 7.88 -2.29 7.40
CA ASP A 29 8.00 -1.15 8.33
C ASP A 29 6.73 -0.32 8.36
N ALA A 30 6.12 -0.06 7.20
CA ALA A 30 4.89 0.71 7.12
C ALA A 30 3.73 -0.03 7.80
N ASN A 31 3.63 -1.32 7.57
CA ASN A 31 2.60 -2.14 8.21
C ASN A 31 2.71 -2.03 9.72
N PHE A 32 3.92 -2.15 10.25
CA PHE A 32 4.15 -2.02 11.70
C PHE A 32 3.74 -0.63 12.20
N ARG A 33 4.23 0.43 11.55
CA ARG A 33 3.93 1.80 11.99
C ARG A 33 2.44 2.10 11.98
N GLU A 34 1.77 1.75 10.88
CA GLU A 34 0.34 2.04 10.74
C GLU A 34 -0.48 1.23 11.73
N THR A 35 -0.09 -0.02 11.96
CA THR A 35 -0.75 -0.89 12.94
C THR A 35 -0.61 -0.31 14.34
N MET A 36 0.59 0.13 14.70
CA MET A 36 0.84 0.72 16.02
C MET A 36 0.12 2.06 16.19
N ALA A 37 -0.19 2.73 15.11
CA ALA A 37 -0.99 3.95 15.13
C ALA A 37 -2.50 3.68 15.27
N GLY A 38 -2.90 2.41 15.28
CA GLY A 38 -4.29 2.03 15.44
C GLY A 38 -5.05 1.94 14.12
N ASN A 39 -4.35 1.87 13.01
CA ASN A 39 -4.98 1.74 11.70
C ASN A 39 -5.07 0.28 11.27
N ILE A 40 -6.09 -0.03 10.47
CA ILE A 40 -6.20 -1.33 9.81
C ILE A 40 -5.38 -1.25 8.53
N VAL A 41 -4.51 -2.23 8.30
CA VAL A 41 -3.61 -2.19 7.15
C VAL A 41 -4.00 -3.27 6.15
N LEU A 42 -4.17 -2.85 4.90
CA LEU A 42 -4.29 -3.75 3.75
C LEU A 42 -2.98 -3.65 2.97
N SER A 43 -2.36 -4.79 2.73
CA SER A 43 -1.06 -4.84 2.10
C SER A 43 -1.04 -5.87 0.98
N VAL A 44 0.12 -6.06 0.35
CA VAL A 44 0.29 -7.09 -0.67
C VAL A 44 0.45 -8.45 -0.01
N GLY A 45 0.02 -9.50 -0.71
CA GLY A 45 0.09 -10.85 -0.17
C GLY A 45 1.43 -11.52 -0.37
N PHE A 46 2.26 -11.02 -1.29
CA PHE A 46 3.57 -11.56 -1.55
C PHE A 46 4.43 -10.52 -2.28
N PHE A 47 5.74 -10.77 -2.35
CA PHE A 47 6.69 -9.83 -2.92
C PHE A 47 7.38 -10.49 -4.12
N SER A 48 6.73 -10.41 -5.29
CA SER A 48 7.18 -11.11 -6.49
C SER A 48 8.61 -10.74 -6.92
N HIS A 49 9.02 -9.51 -6.68
CA HIS A 49 10.38 -9.08 -7.04
C HIS A 49 11.42 -9.53 -6.01
N ALA A 50 11.05 -9.58 -4.74
CA ALA A 50 11.97 -9.96 -3.67
C ALA A 50 12.02 -11.47 -3.44
N ASP A 51 10.87 -12.15 -3.62
CA ASP A 51 10.71 -13.56 -3.30
C ASP A 51 10.48 -14.43 -4.55
N LYS A 52 10.88 -13.95 -5.72
CA LYS A 52 10.59 -14.63 -6.99
C LYS A 52 11.17 -16.05 -7.09
N GLU A 53 12.20 -16.36 -6.32
CA GLU A 53 12.78 -17.68 -6.30
C GLU A 53 11.90 -18.70 -5.57
N VAL A 54 11.03 -18.20 -4.69
CA VAL A 54 10.17 -19.03 -3.86
C VAL A 54 8.78 -19.16 -4.48
N LEU A 55 8.36 -18.12 -5.22
CA LEU A 55 7.00 -18.02 -5.74
C LEU A 55 6.94 -18.30 -7.23
N ASN A 56 6.13 -19.27 -7.58
CA ASN A 56 5.93 -19.66 -8.98
C ASN A 56 4.50 -19.26 -9.39
N VAL A 57 4.35 -17.98 -9.71
CA VAL A 57 3.04 -17.39 -9.99
C VAL A 57 2.86 -17.26 -11.51
N THR A 58 1.72 -17.75 -12.00
CA THR A 58 1.39 -17.65 -13.43
C THR A 58 0.96 -16.23 -13.78
N GLU A 59 0.94 -15.91 -15.06
CA GLU A 59 0.46 -14.61 -15.53
C GLU A 59 -1.00 -14.38 -15.15
N GLU A 60 -1.82 -15.42 -15.21
CA GLU A 60 -3.22 -15.32 -14.82
C GLU A 60 -3.37 -15.03 -13.34
N GLN A 61 -2.58 -15.70 -12.53
CA GLN A 61 -2.60 -15.46 -11.09
C GLN A 61 -2.12 -14.05 -10.76
N LYS A 62 -1.08 -13.57 -11.45
CA LYS A 62 -0.58 -12.22 -11.25
C LYS A 62 -1.66 -11.19 -11.58
N LYS A 63 -2.37 -11.39 -12.69
CA LYS A 63 -3.46 -10.51 -13.08
C LYS A 63 -4.57 -10.49 -12.03
N ALA A 64 -4.92 -11.66 -11.51
CA ALA A 64 -5.93 -11.77 -10.46
C ALA A 64 -5.49 -11.07 -9.18
N LEU A 65 -4.19 -11.14 -8.84
CA LEU A 65 -3.65 -10.46 -7.66
C LEU A 65 -3.64 -8.94 -7.84
N ASP A 66 -3.35 -8.46 -9.05
CA ASP A 66 -3.43 -7.03 -9.33
C ASP A 66 -4.86 -6.53 -9.18
N GLU A 67 -5.81 -7.28 -9.69
CA GLU A 67 -7.24 -6.97 -9.57
C GLU A 67 -7.66 -6.95 -8.09
N LEU A 68 -7.20 -7.92 -7.32
CA LEU A 68 -7.50 -7.99 -5.90
C LEU A 68 -6.95 -6.77 -5.16
N HIS A 69 -5.78 -6.28 -5.58
CA HIS A 69 -5.20 -5.10 -4.94
C HIS A 69 -6.05 -3.85 -5.21
N PHE A 70 -6.59 -3.71 -6.43
CA PHE A 70 -7.53 -2.63 -6.72
C PHE A 70 -8.76 -2.71 -5.80
N GLN A 71 -9.23 -3.92 -5.51
CA GLN A 71 -10.35 -4.08 -4.57
C GLN A 71 -9.95 -3.65 -3.15
N LYS A 72 -8.72 -3.88 -2.75
CA LYS A 72 -8.22 -3.40 -1.46
C LYS A 72 -8.23 -1.86 -1.42
N ILE A 73 -7.85 -1.23 -2.53
CA ILE A 73 -7.90 0.24 -2.62
C ILE A 73 -9.35 0.72 -2.49
N GLU A 74 -10.29 0.04 -3.12
CA GLU A 74 -11.71 0.38 -3.00
C GLU A 74 -12.20 0.27 -1.57
N ALA A 75 -11.68 -0.69 -0.82
CA ALA A 75 -12.10 -0.95 0.55
C ALA A 75 -11.43 -0.05 1.60
N CYS A 76 -10.40 0.70 1.23
CA CYS A 76 -9.66 1.50 2.19
C CYS A 76 -10.23 2.91 2.32
N ASP A 77 -9.79 3.62 3.35
CA ASP A 77 -10.09 5.04 3.53
C ASP A 77 -8.99 5.88 2.90
N GLU A 78 -7.76 5.41 2.98
CA GLU A 78 -6.63 6.13 2.42
C GLU A 78 -5.55 5.17 1.92
N VAL A 79 -4.77 5.66 0.98
CA VAL A 79 -3.65 4.92 0.40
C VAL A 79 -2.35 5.54 0.90
N LEU A 80 -1.42 4.68 1.29
CA LEU A 80 -0.06 5.11 1.61
C LEU A 80 0.87 4.56 0.53
N VAL A 81 1.45 5.48 -0.24
CA VAL A 81 2.36 5.12 -1.33
C VAL A 81 3.78 5.01 -0.77
N LEU A 82 4.38 3.84 -0.95
CA LEU A 82 5.74 3.56 -0.46
C LEU A 82 6.75 3.86 -1.56
N ASN A 83 6.96 5.15 -1.81
CA ASN A 83 7.82 5.65 -2.88
C ASN A 83 9.26 5.82 -2.42
N VAL A 84 9.90 4.71 -2.10
CA VAL A 84 11.29 4.68 -1.63
C VAL A 84 12.19 5.35 -2.66
N GLY A 85 12.97 6.34 -2.22
CA GLY A 85 13.83 7.11 -3.13
C GLY A 85 13.06 7.89 -4.18
N GLY A 86 11.77 8.10 -3.98
CA GLY A 86 10.93 8.78 -4.95
C GLY A 86 10.41 7.88 -6.07
N TYR A 87 10.78 6.61 -6.07
CA TYR A 87 10.41 5.69 -7.15
C TYR A 87 8.93 5.34 -7.12
N ILE A 88 8.26 5.51 -8.24
CA ILE A 88 6.88 5.08 -8.46
C ILE A 88 6.86 4.35 -9.81
N GLY A 89 6.66 3.03 -9.76
CA GLY A 89 6.61 2.23 -10.98
C GLY A 89 5.26 2.32 -11.67
N TRP A 90 5.17 1.65 -12.81
CA TRP A 90 3.98 1.65 -13.65
C TRP A 90 2.74 1.15 -12.90
N SER A 91 2.85 0.01 -12.23
CA SER A 91 1.72 -0.58 -11.49
C SER A 91 1.25 0.32 -10.37
N THR A 92 2.21 0.87 -9.64
CA THR A 92 1.89 1.78 -8.51
C THR A 92 1.20 3.04 -9.03
N ARG A 93 1.65 3.56 -10.17
CA ARG A 93 1.00 4.73 -10.76
C ARG A 93 -0.45 4.44 -11.12
N ASN A 94 -0.74 3.26 -11.65
CA ASN A 94 -2.11 2.86 -11.95
C ASN A 94 -2.95 2.77 -10.68
N GLU A 95 -2.36 2.28 -9.60
CA GLU A 95 -3.04 2.20 -8.29
C GLU A 95 -3.34 3.59 -7.74
N ILE A 96 -2.39 4.51 -7.86
CA ILE A 96 -2.59 5.89 -7.43
C ILE A 96 -3.73 6.54 -8.23
N ASN A 97 -3.73 6.35 -9.54
CA ASN A 97 -4.80 6.91 -10.39
C ASN A 97 -6.16 6.34 -10.01
N HIS A 98 -6.22 5.06 -9.70
CA HIS A 98 -7.46 4.42 -9.26
C HIS A 98 -7.94 5.05 -7.95
N ALA A 99 -7.05 5.26 -7.01
CA ALA A 99 -7.36 5.89 -5.73
C ALA A 99 -7.85 7.33 -5.91
N ILE A 100 -7.24 8.07 -6.83
CA ILE A 100 -7.65 9.44 -7.14
C ILE A 100 -9.09 9.45 -7.67
N GLN A 101 -9.42 8.55 -8.60
CA GLN A 101 -10.76 8.46 -9.16
C GLN A 101 -11.80 8.14 -8.09
N LEU A 102 -11.41 7.36 -7.09
CA LEU A 102 -12.28 7.00 -5.97
C LEU A 102 -12.28 8.05 -4.86
N ARG A 103 -11.54 9.13 -5.05
CA ARG A 103 -11.42 10.23 -4.07
C ARG A 103 -10.89 9.76 -2.72
N LYS A 104 -9.99 8.78 -2.73
CA LYS A 104 -9.31 8.34 -1.52
C LYS A 104 -8.24 9.34 -1.15
N ARG A 105 -7.96 9.48 0.14
CA ARG A 105 -6.83 10.26 0.62
C ARG A 105 -5.55 9.53 0.26
N ILE A 106 -4.53 10.27 -0.18
CA ILE A 106 -3.26 9.67 -0.56
C ILE A 106 -2.14 10.30 0.25
N ARG A 107 -1.37 9.45 0.94
CA ARG A 107 -0.15 9.84 1.64
C ARG A 107 1.04 9.20 0.95
N TYR A 108 2.20 9.79 1.12
CA TYR A 108 3.43 9.28 0.54
C TYR A 108 4.46 9.04 1.64
N LEU A 109 5.26 7.99 1.50
CA LEU A 109 6.37 7.71 2.41
C LEU A 109 7.39 8.85 2.36
N GLU A 110 7.70 9.31 1.15
CA GLU A 110 8.60 10.42 0.92
C GLU A 110 7.84 11.51 0.15
N PRO A 111 8.18 12.80 0.37
CA PRO A 111 7.47 13.84 -0.36
C PRO A 111 7.58 13.59 -1.87
N PRO A 112 6.46 13.62 -2.60
CA PRO A 112 6.52 13.46 -4.04
C PRO A 112 7.25 14.63 -4.68
N ALA A 113 7.87 14.36 -5.85
CA ALA A 113 8.55 15.41 -6.58
C ALA A 113 7.57 16.52 -6.91
N PRO A 114 8.00 17.82 -6.81
CA PRO A 114 7.12 18.92 -7.17
C PRO A 114 6.77 18.86 -8.65
N LEU A 115 5.55 19.28 -8.96
CA LEU A 115 5.14 19.41 -10.35
C LEU A 115 5.97 20.49 -11.00
N THR A 116 6.64 20.13 -12.09
CA THR A 116 7.39 21.11 -12.88
C THR A 116 6.53 21.49 -14.07
N CYS A 117 6.39 22.78 -14.26
CA CYS A 117 5.66 23.31 -15.40
C CYS A 117 6.60 23.54 -16.57
#